data_be70c472e09921154566a88a7fe2ea86
#
_entry.id   be70c472e09921154566a88a7fe2ea86
#
_cell.length_a   1.000
_cell.length_b   1.000
_cell.length_c   1.000
_cell.angle_alpha   90.00
_cell.angle_beta   90.00
_cell.angle_gamma   90.00
#
_symmetry.space_group_name_H-M   'P 1'
#
loop_
_entity.id
_entity.type
_entity.pdbx_description
1 polymer ?
#
loop_
_entity_poly.entity_id
_entity_poly.type
_entity_poly.pdbx_seq_one_letter_code
_entity_poly.pdbx_strand_id
1 'polypeptide(L)'
;MITAQTSGNDINTTRTRHLFVKYIDPKKYSHKVWADLRRTIHYTRTEVRFYNEILPLLKGNVQDGWPICPELYLAEYNLKGLMEEHESTEAPSNDCSSASSSSSNNLLDPQYDEHDTTVLEGKYGILIMDNVVEVNHCFQLAPLRKEMAVAAVEALAKFHATAFQKEEILTKVSDRLCRYGGSYHLKNRNPKEINHLKQAWDGFVQDIGPAAPDGFFDDPSIKDLGRRLYDAAEYISQELSPEPGGAHATIVHGDYKAMNIFFKGDEKNPTPTPILIDFASSGVGLGMSDLAMHVAHVALPEDLDEGMEDLLVMKYYNALLEALPKDLKNTYSEEDAIRHYRLATVDYFRFILGRQWKGATLEVFEKRNKNTNFAMVNRTVQAAIKFIERTDRYLKEIEREIDNVAV
;
A
#
# COMPACT_ATOMS: atom_id res chain seq x y z
N MET A 1 10.57 22.93 7.85
CA MET A 1 11.81 22.97 7.03
C MET A 1 12.93 23.33 7.97
N ILE A 2 13.97 22.55 8.04
CA ILE A 2 15.17 22.85 8.87
C ILE A 2 16.35 22.93 7.91
N THR A 3 17.09 24.03 7.95
CA THR A 3 18.35 24.18 7.20
C THR A 3 19.48 23.92 8.18
N ALA A 4 20.29 22.88 7.96
CA ALA A 4 21.45 22.57 8.77
C ALA A 4 22.73 22.98 8.07
N GLN A 5 23.63 23.65 8.76
CA GLN A 5 24.98 23.99 8.28
C GLN A 5 25.95 23.01 8.92
N THR A 6 26.74 22.31 8.12
CA THR A 6 27.84 21.48 8.59
C THR A 6 29.17 22.12 8.23
N SER A 7 30.04 22.33 9.25
CA SER A 7 31.43 22.75 9.04
C SER A 7 32.31 21.48 8.87
N GLY A 8 32.79 21.25 7.65
CA GLY A 8 33.80 20.21 7.41
C GLY A 8 35.21 20.81 7.54
N ASN A 9 36.22 20.02 7.92
CA ASN A 9 37.61 20.42 8.13
C ASN A 9 38.40 20.84 6.88
N ASP A 10 37.74 21.01 5.72
CA ASP A 10 38.35 21.51 4.50
C ASP A 10 37.71 22.82 4.07
N ILE A 11 38.53 23.84 4.21
CA ILE A 11 38.50 25.16 3.58
C ILE A 11 37.12 25.63 3.10
N ASN A 12 36.45 26.44 3.96
CA ASN A 12 35.42 27.47 3.59
C ASN A 12 34.29 27.13 2.62
N THR A 13 33.79 25.93 2.52
CA THR A 13 32.54 25.64 1.83
C THR A 13 31.45 25.30 2.83
N THR A 14 30.64 26.26 3.20
CA THR A 14 29.38 26.01 3.90
C THR A 14 28.44 25.28 2.95
N ARG A 15 28.21 23.97 3.15
CA ARG A 15 27.20 23.22 2.40
C ARG A 15 25.88 23.38 3.13
N THR A 16 24.91 24.03 2.49
CA THR A 16 23.52 24.06 2.96
C THR A 16 22.83 22.76 2.53
N ARG A 17 22.23 22.06 3.49
CA ARG A 17 21.38 20.89 3.19
C ARG A 17 19.92 21.23 3.47
N HIS A 18 19.04 20.85 2.58
CA HIS A 18 17.60 20.98 2.75
C HIS A 18 17.05 19.63 3.24
N LEU A 19 16.59 19.62 4.48
CA LEU A 19 16.14 18.41 5.16
C LEU A 19 14.61 18.40 5.30
N PHE A 20 14.03 17.24 5.13
CA PHE A 20 12.67 16.93 5.53
C PHE A 20 12.71 16.20 6.87
N VAL A 21 11.92 16.68 7.85
CA VAL A 21 11.78 16.06 9.16
C VAL A 21 10.35 15.60 9.35
N LYS A 22 10.17 14.28 9.49
CA LYS A 22 8.91 13.66 9.90
C LYS A 22 9.01 13.31 11.38
N TYR A 23 8.28 14.02 12.22
CA TYR A 23 8.22 13.77 13.65
C TYR A 23 6.80 13.37 14.06
N ILE A 24 6.69 12.17 14.59
CA ILE A 24 5.43 11.61 15.07
C ILE A 24 5.47 11.57 16.59
N ASP A 25 4.54 12.29 17.21
CA ASP A 25 4.29 12.26 18.64
C ASP A 25 2.92 11.63 18.87
N PRO A 26 2.85 10.37 19.35
CA PRO A 26 1.59 9.68 19.57
C PRO A 26 0.61 10.45 20.46
N LYS A 27 1.10 11.24 21.42
CA LYS A 27 0.27 12.05 22.31
C LYS A 27 -0.61 13.07 21.54
N LYS A 28 -0.11 13.61 20.43
CA LYS A 28 -0.89 14.52 19.55
C LYS A 28 -2.06 13.83 18.87
N TYR A 29 -2.09 12.52 18.83
CA TYR A 29 -3.14 11.70 18.23
C TYR A 29 -4.04 11.01 19.26
N SER A 30 -3.93 11.36 20.55
CA SER A 30 -4.73 10.78 21.66
C SER A 30 -6.23 10.98 21.51
N HIS A 31 -6.67 11.95 20.68
CA HIS A 31 -8.07 12.16 20.33
C HIS A 31 -8.64 11.10 19.37
N LYS A 32 -7.78 10.27 18.75
CA LYS A 32 -8.23 9.18 17.89
C LYS A 32 -8.67 8.00 18.73
N VAL A 33 -9.64 7.24 18.20
CA VAL A 33 -9.97 5.93 18.78
C VAL A 33 -8.72 5.05 18.78
N TRP A 34 -8.63 4.19 19.80
CA TRP A 34 -7.42 3.39 20.04
C TRP A 34 -6.92 2.60 18.83
N ALA A 35 -7.79 2.00 18.05
CA ALA A 35 -7.43 1.27 16.85
C ALA A 35 -6.69 2.13 15.79
N ASP A 36 -7.03 3.42 15.68
CA ASP A 36 -6.38 4.34 14.74
C ASP A 36 -5.06 4.90 15.30
N LEU A 37 -5.00 5.13 16.61
CA LEU A 37 -3.76 5.54 17.30
C LEU A 37 -2.71 4.41 17.20
N ARG A 38 -3.10 3.19 17.52
CA ARG A 38 -2.29 1.97 17.39
C ARG A 38 -1.72 1.81 15.99
N ARG A 39 -2.52 2.04 14.96
CA ARG A 39 -2.06 1.99 13.57
C ARG A 39 -1.00 3.06 13.30
N THR A 40 -1.18 4.28 13.82
CA THR A 40 -0.19 5.35 13.71
C THR A 40 1.14 4.96 14.34
N ILE A 41 1.11 4.34 15.51
CA ILE A 41 2.29 3.82 16.22
C ILE A 41 2.99 2.72 15.41
N HIS A 42 2.20 1.76 14.92
CA HIS A 42 2.73 0.66 14.11
C HIS A 42 3.40 1.16 12.82
N TYR A 43 2.77 2.07 12.11
CA TYR A 43 3.32 2.65 10.88
C TYR A 43 4.62 3.42 11.13
N THR A 44 4.70 4.15 12.25
CA THR A 44 5.93 4.84 12.64
C THR A 44 7.09 3.87 12.83
N ARG A 45 6.86 2.77 13.56
CA ARG A 45 7.85 1.71 13.76
C ARG A 45 8.26 1.06 12.44
N THR A 46 7.28 0.70 11.62
CA THR A 46 7.50 0.03 10.34
C THR A 46 8.37 0.89 9.42
N GLU A 47 8.08 2.17 9.30
CA GLU A 47 8.85 3.07 8.43
C GLU A 47 10.29 3.25 8.90
N VAL A 48 10.51 3.45 10.21
CA VAL A 48 11.86 3.55 10.77
C VAL A 48 12.65 2.26 10.54
N ARG A 49 12.04 1.09 10.78
CA ARG A 49 12.69 -0.21 10.57
C ARG A 49 12.96 -0.48 9.08
N PHE A 50 12.05 -0.07 8.20
CA PHE A 50 12.28 -0.18 6.76
C PHE A 50 13.58 0.52 6.36
N TYR A 51 13.75 1.78 6.73
CA TYR A 51 14.95 2.54 6.38
C TYR A 51 16.23 2.01 7.01
N ASN A 52 16.18 1.60 8.28
CA ASN A 52 17.38 1.17 9.02
C ASN A 52 17.78 -0.29 8.75
N GLU A 53 16.81 -1.18 8.59
CA GLU A 53 17.07 -2.61 8.61
C GLU A 53 16.83 -3.32 7.28
N ILE A 54 15.83 -2.87 6.52
CA ILE A 54 15.39 -3.55 5.28
C ILE A 54 16.00 -2.88 4.05
N LEU A 55 15.93 -1.57 3.92
CA LEU A 55 16.45 -0.84 2.77
C LEU A 55 17.94 -1.16 2.47
N PRO A 56 18.85 -1.26 3.47
CA PRO A 56 20.24 -1.66 3.21
C PRO A 56 20.37 -3.06 2.58
N LEU A 57 19.53 -4.02 3.00
CA LEU A 57 19.51 -5.38 2.42
C LEU A 57 19.04 -5.36 0.97
N LEU A 58 17.98 -4.59 0.70
CA LEU A 58 17.43 -4.47 -0.65
C LEU A 58 18.45 -3.84 -1.60
N LYS A 59 19.14 -2.77 -1.17
CA LYS A 59 20.19 -2.08 -1.96
C LYS A 59 21.35 -3.00 -2.34
N GLY A 60 21.74 -3.93 -1.46
CA GLY A 60 22.79 -4.91 -1.75
C GLY A 60 22.45 -5.92 -2.83
N ASN A 61 21.19 -6.02 -3.23
CA ASN A 61 20.69 -6.98 -4.21
C ASN A 61 20.41 -6.38 -5.61
N VAL A 62 20.73 -5.10 -5.84
CA VAL A 62 20.44 -4.41 -7.10
C VAL A 62 21.75 -4.12 -7.84
N GLN A 63 21.84 -4.50 -9.10
CA GLN A 63 23.01 -4.20 -9.93
C GLN A 63 22.86 -2.80 -10.49
N ASP A 64 22.01 -2.17 -10.95
CA ASP A 64 21.86 -0.77 -11.40
C ASP A 64 20.37 -0.35 -11.46
N GLY A 65 20.05 0.84 -11.02
CA GLY A 65 18.73 1.43 -11.19
C GLY A 65 17.74 1.14 -10.07
N TRP A 66 18.22 1.05 -8.83
CA TRP A 66 17.39 1.06 -7.62
C TRP A 66 16.34 2.19 -7.68
N PRO A 67 15.07 1.90 -7.31
CA PRO A 67 14.10 2.96 -7.12
C PRO A 67 14.67 3.99 -6.14
N ILE A 68 14.78 5.22 -6.59
CA ILE A 68 15.42 6.27 -5.82
C ILE A 68 14.57 6.54 -4.58
N CYS A 69 15.17 6.33 -3.40
CA CYS A 69 14.64 6.80 -2.13
C CYS A 69 15.41 8.05 -1.70
N PRO A 70 14.82 8.94 -0.88
CA PRO A 70 15.57 10.02 -0.24
C PRO A 70 16.77 9.49 0.53
N GLU A 71 17.87 10.26 0.60
CA GLU A 71 18.96 9.94 1.50
C GLU A 71 18.49 10.11 2.95
N LEU A 72 18.72 9.09 3.78
CA LEU A 72 18.35 9.07 5.19
C LEU A 72 19.53 9.53 6.03
N TYR A 73 19.29 10.43 6.98
CA TYR A 73 20.29 10.90 7.97
C TYR A 73 20.00 10.36 9.36
N LEU A 74 18.73 10.22 9.73
CA LEU A 74 18.30 9.68 11.01
C LEU A 74 16.94 9.02 10.87
N ALA A 75 16.80 7.83 11.45
CA ALA A 75 15.51 7.21 11.68
C ALA A 75 15.55 6.51 13.04
N GLU A 76 14.70 6.94 13.97
CA GLU A 76 14.60 6.33 15.29
C GLU A 76 13.19 6.41 15.85
N TYR A 77 12.88 5.57 16.82
CA TYR A 77 11.64 5.65 17.58
C TYR A 77 11.85 5.23 19.04
N ASN A 78 10.99 5.76 19.91
CA ASN A 78 10.80 5.29 21.27
C ASN A 78 9.32 4.95 21.48
N LEU A 79 8.98 3.67 21.37
CA LEU A 79 7.64 3.15 21.55
C LEU A 79 7.58 2.08 22.65
N LYS A 80 8.62 2.04 23.52
CA LYS A 80 8.76 1.07 24.62
C LYS A 80 7.52 1.09 25.52
N GLY A 81 6.95 -0.09 25.77
CA GLY A 81 5.72 -0.24 26.57
C GLY A 81 4.41 0.00 25.84
N LEU A 82 4.44 0.46 24.56
CA LEU A 82 3.24 0.54 23.70
C LEU A 82 3.10 -0.64 22.76
N MET A 83 4.19 -1.38 22.56
CA MET A 83 4.24 -2.54 21.68
C MET A 83 5.22 -3.54 22.31
N GLU A 84 4.83 -4.80 22.40
CA GLU A 84 5.75 -5.86 22.75
C GLU A 84 6.80 -6.00 21.64
N GLU A 85 8.04 -5.83 22.00
CA GLU A 85 9.17 -6.24 21.19
C GLU A 85 9.34 -7.75 21.40
N HIS A 86 8.75 -8.58 20.58
CA HIS A 86 9.15 -9.97 20.46
C HIS A 86 10.55 -9.99 19.85
N GLU A 87 11.57 -9.89 20.70
CA GLU A 87 12.89 -10.41 20.39
C GLU A 87 12.74 -11.93 20.37
N SER A 88 12.53 -12.51 19.20
CA SER A 88 12.59 -13.95 19.00
C SER A 88 14.05 -14.40 19.12
N THR A 89 14.48 -14.71 20.33
CA THR A 89 15.75 -15.40 20.63
C THR A 89 15.53 -16.90 20.87
N GLU A 90 14.50 -17.52 20.33
CA GLU A 90 14.37 -18.98 20.38
C GLU A 90 13.92 -19.54 19.05
N ALA A 91 14.69 -20.54 18.59
CA ALA A 91 14.34 -21.35 17.43
C ALA A 91 12.99 -22.09 17.68
N PRO A 92 12.16 -22.31 16.66
CA PRO A 92 10.88 -22.97 16.83
C PRO A 92 11.08 -24.41 17.30
N SER A 93 10.63 -24.73 18.52
CA SER A 93 10.49 -26.11 18.98
C SER A 93 9.34 -26.78 18.21
N ASN A 94 9.67 -27.92 17.58
CA ASN A 94 8.72 -28.79 16.91
C ASN A 94 7.76 -29.43 17.93
N ASP A 95 6.67 -28.77 18.26
CA ASP A 95 5.50 -29.42 18.89
C ASP A 95 4.22 -28.88 18.28
N CYS A 96 3.74 -29.63 17.28
CA CYS A 96 2.42 -29.47 16.68
C CYS A 96 1.36 -30.08 17.60
N SER A 97 0.84 -29.37 18.59
CA SER A 97 -0.49 -29.66 19.12
C SER A 97 -1.07 -28.44 19.82
N SER A 98 -2.29 -28.07 19.36
CA SER A 98 -3.15 -26.98 19.87
C SER A 98 -2.71 -25.52 19.55
N ALA A 99 -2.71 -25.17 18.27
CA ALA A 99 -2.82 -23.77 17.88
C ALA A 99 -4.28 -23.33 17.93
N SER A 100 -4.71 -22.83 19.08
CA SER A 100 -5.83 -21.88 19.10
C SER A 100 -5.41 -20.68 18.29
N SER A 101 -6.20 -20.34 17.27
CA SER A 101 -6.03 -19.18 16.37
C SER A 101 -6.11 -17.86 17.15
N SER A 102 -5.06 -17.52 17.87
CA SER A 102 -4.85 -16.15 18.35
C SER A 102 -4.24 -15.39 17.19
N SER A 103 -5.10 -14.69 16.44
CA SER A 103 -4.69 -13.74 15.44
C SER A 103 -3.65 -12.81 16.04
N SER A 104 -2.43 -12.79 15.46
CA SER A 104 -1.30 -11.94 15.80
C SER A 104 -1.58 -10.41 15.61
N ASN A 105 -2.83 -10.02 15.62
CA ASN A 105 -3.32 -8.64 15.57
C ASN A 105 -3.43 -7.98 16.97
N ASN A 106 -3.04 -8.68 18.06
CA ASN A 106 -2.94 -8.07 19.37
C ASN A 106 -1.63 -7.28 19.51
N LEU A 107 -1.54 -6.19 18.78
CA LEU A 107 -0.43 -5.25 18.83
C LEU A 107 -0.42 -4.42 20.12
N LEU A 108 -1.32 -4.64 21.06
CA LEU A 108 -1.45 -3.84 22.27
C LEU A 108 -1.99 -4.64 23.43
N ASP A 109 -1.37 -4.38 24.56
CA ASP A 109 -1.77 -4.90 25.86
C ASP A 109 -3.28 -4.70 26.07
N PRO A 110 -4.06 -5.77 26.37
CA PRO A 110 -5.46 -5.67 26.71
C PRO A 110 -5.75 -4.79 27.96
N GLN A 111 -4.72 -4.37 28.68
CA GLN A 111 -4.84 -3.48 29.85
C GLN A 111 -4.72 -1.99 29.51
N TYR A 112 -4.59 -1.60 28.22
CA TYR A 112 -4.53 -0.20 27.88
C TYR A 112 -5.88 0.49 28.11
N ASP A 113 -5.88 1.43 29.03
CA ASP A 113 -7.03 2.34 29.25
C ASP A 113 -6.97 3.45 28.18
N GLU A 114 -7.98 3.52 27.32
CA GLU A 114 -8.12 4.57 26.29
C GLU A 114 -8.13 6.00 26.88
N HIS A 115 -8.39 6.13 28.16
CA HIS A 115 -8.43 7.40 28.88
C HIS A 115 -7.10 7.76 29.54
N ASP A 116 -6.17 6.81 29.69
CA ASP A 116 -4.84 7.08 30.24
C ASP A 116 -3.83 7.37 29.14
N THR A 117 -3.67 8.64 28.82
CA THR A 117 -2.68 9.10 27.84
C THR A 117 -1.27 9.24 28.40
N THR A 118 -1.04 8.95 29.68
CA THR A 118 0.31 9.06 30.32
C THR A 118 1.29 8.08 29.72
N VAL A 119 0.82 6.91 29.27
CA VAL A 119 1.64 5.90 28.59
C VAL A 119 2.23 6.40 27.27
N LEU A 120 1.67 7.47 26.69
CA LEU A 120 2.16 8.08 25.46
C LEU A 120 3.26 9.13 25.70
N GLU A 121 3.56 9.48 26.95
CA GLU A 121 4.56 10.49 27.27
C GLU A 121 5.96 10.02 26.92
N GLY A 122 6.73 10.89 26.25
CA GLY A 122 8.07 10.59 25.78
C GLY A 122 8.15 9.55 24.66
N LYS A 123 7.01 9.16 24.09
CA LYS A 123 6.96 8.28 22.90
C LYS A 123 7.07 9.12 21.65
N TYR A 124 7.86 8.62 20.68
CA TYR A 124 8.04 9.34 19.41
C TYR A 124 8.55 8.41 18.30
N GLY A 125 8.45 8.92 17.10
CA GLY A 125 9.21 8.46 15.93
C GLY A 125 9.74 9.67 15.16
N ILE A 126 10.95 9.59 14.66
CA ILE A 126 11.58 10.64 13.87
C ILE A 126 12.29 10.06 12.66
N LEU A 127 12.09 10.71 11.52
CA LEU A 127 12.88 10.49 10.30
C LEU A 127 13.41 11.85 9.83
N ILE A 128 14.69 11.88 9.50
CA ILE A 128 15.35 13.04 8.88
C ILE A 128 15.98 12.54 7.59
N MET A 129 15.54 13.11 6.47
CA MET A 129 15.97 12.72 5.14
C MET A 129 16.12 13.95 4.23
N ASP A 130 16.66 13.76 3.03
CA ASP A 130 16.66 14.80 2.02
C ASP A 130 15.25 15.33 1.75
N ASN A 131 15.13 16.66 1.66
CA ASN A 131 13.95 17.27 1.06
C ASN A 131 14.07 17.16 -0.47
N VAL A 132 13.45 16.15 -1.04
CA VAL A 132 13.56 15.83 -2.47
C VAL A 132 13.09 16.97 -3.38
N VAL A 133 12.18 17.81 -2.91
CA VAL A 133 11.70 18.98 -3.64
C VAL A 133 12.85 19.99 -3.85
N GLU A 134 13.61 20.26 -2.80
CA GLU A 134 14.68 21.24 -2.83
C GLU A 134 16.00 20.67 -3.38
N VAL A 135 16.34 19.42 -2.99
CA VAL A 135 17.63 18.80 -3.36
C VAL A 135 17.61 18.26 -4.78
N ASN A 136 16.51 17.64 -5.19
CA ASN A 136 16.40 16.97 -6.48
C ASN A 136 15.49 17.69 -7.47
N HIS A 137 14.94 18.85 -7.10
CA HIS A 137 13.97 19.59 -7.91
C HIS A 137 12.81 18.69 -8.34
N CYS A 138 12.15 18.04 -7.35
CA CYS A 138 11.09 17.09 -7.60
C CYS A 138 9.72 17.69 -7.33
N PHE A 139 8.72 17.12 -7.97
CA PHE A 139 7.32 17.47 -7.78
C PHE A 139 6.45 16.20 -7.68
N GLN A 140 5.21 16.36 -7.22
CA GLN A 140 4.19 15.33 -7.17
C GLN A 140 3.02 15.71 -8.08
N LEU A 141 2.38 14.73 -8.70
CA LEU A 141 1.21 14.91 -9.55
C LEU A 141 0.20 13.79 -9.31
N ALA A 142 -1.10 14.13 -9.33
CA ALA A 142 -2.19 13.16 -9.32
C ALA A 142 -3.43 13.77 -9.99
N PRO A 143 -3.97 13.18 -11.06
CA PRO A 143 -3.55 11.91 -11.69
C PRO A 143 -2.18 12.02 -12.38
N LEU A 144 -1.58 10.89 -12.73
CA LEU A 144 -0.32 10.85 -13.47
C LEU A 144 -0.57 10.89 -14.98
N ARG A 145 0.32 11.57 -15.71
CA ARG A 145 0.39 11.42 -17.17
C ARG A 145 0.89 10.01 -17.50
N LYS A 146 0.53 9.51 -18.67
CA LYS A 146 0.85 8.15 -19.12
C LYS A 146 2.32 7.77 -18.95
N GLU A 147 3.25 8.64 -19.40
CA GLU A 147 4.68 8.39 -19.31
C GLU A 147 5.18 8.28 -17.85
N MET A 148 4.60 9.09 -16.97
CA MET A 148 4.93 9.08 -15.54
C MET A 148 4.32 7.85 -14.85
N ALA A 149 3.11 7.46 -15.23
CA ALA A 149 2.47 6.25 -14.72
C ALA A 149 3.27 5.00 -15.13
N VAL A 150 3.75 4.94 -16.39
CA VAL A 150 4.63 3.87 -16.87
C VAL A 150 5.93 3.83 -16.06
N ALA A 151 6.61 4.98 -15.91
CA ALA A 151 7.86 5.03 -15.14
C ALA A 151 7.64 4.63 -13.66
N ALA A 152 6.51 4.99 -13.08
CA ALA A 152 6.16 4.58 -11.72
C ALA A 152 6.01 3.07 -11.60
N VAL A 153 5.29 2.40 -12.50
CA VAL A 153 5.11 0.94 -12.44
C VAL A 153 6.40 0.18 -12.75
N GLU A 154 7.28 0.71 -13.61
CA GLU A 154 8.61 0.12 -13.86
C GLU A 154 9.52 0.23 -12.63
N ALA A 155 9.46 1.35 -11.89
CA ALA A 155 10.18 1.51 -10.63
C ALA A 155 9.63 0.58 -9.54
N LEU A 156 8.31 0.43 -9.48
CA LEU A 156 7.65 -0.51 -8.58
C LEU A 156 8.10 -1.95 -8.84
N ALA A 157 8.14 -2.36 -10.11
CA ALA A 157 8.60 -3.68 -10.52
C ALA A 157 10.05 -3.95 -10.08
N LYS A 158 10.95 -2.98 -10.27
CA LYS A 158 12.34 -3.07 -9.80
C LYS A 158 12.41 -3.17 -8.27
N PHE A 159 11.58 -2.43 -7.55
CA PHE A 159 11.49 -2.54 -6.09
C PHE A 159 11.08 -3.95 -5.67
N HIS A 160 10.05 -4.51 -6.27
CA HIS A 160 9.58 -5.86 -5.97
C HIS A 160 10.63 -6.93 -6.33
N ALA A 161 11.33 -6.80 -7.45
CA ALA A 161 12.39 -7.73 -7.87
C ALA A 161 13.52 -7.88 -6.85
N THR A 162 13.74 -6.88 -5.98
CA THR A 162 14.82 -6.92 -4.96
C THR A 162 14.64 -8.03 -3.94
N ALA A 163 13.39 -8.41 -3.65
CA ALA A 163 13.04 -9.43 -2.65
C ALA A 163 12.18 -10.57 -3.21
N PHE A 164 11.92 -10.59 -4.52
CA PHE A 164 11.05 -11.60 -5.14
C PHE A 164 11.55 -13.02 -4.88
N GLN A 165 10.71 -13.83 -4.19
CA GLN A 165 11.00 -15.21 -3.78
C GLN A 165 12.29 -15.38 -2.94
N LYS A 166 12.78 -14.33 -2.30
CA LYS A 166 13.94 -14.39 -1.40
C LYS A 166 13.48 -14.62 0.04
N GLU A 167 13.28 -15.87 0.41
CA GLU A 167 12.73 -16.28 1.71
C GLU A 167 13.45 -15.64 2.90
N GLU A 168 14.79 -15.61 2.90
CA GLU A 168 15.57 -15.03 3.99
C GLU A 168 15.26 -13.53 4.19
N ILE A 169 15.16 -12.77 3.10
CA ILE A 169 14.81 -11.34 3.16
C ILE A 169 13.36 -11.18 3.59
N LEU A 170 12.44 -11.96 3.01
CA LEU A 170 11.01 -11.85 3.28
C LEU A 170 10.65 -12.29 4.70
N THR A 171 11.36 -13.27 5.27
CA THR A 171 11.23 -13.62 6.69
C THR A 171 11.59 -12.42 7.55
N LYS A 172 12.71 -11.76 7.28
CA LYS A 172 13.09 -10.55 8.01
C LYS A 172 12.08 -9.41 7.81
N VAL A 173 11.55 -9.23 6.60
CA VAL A 173 10.47 -8.27 6.32
C VAL A 173 9.24 -8.58 7.16
N SER A 174 8.80 -9.85 7.19
CA SER A 174 7.65 -10.31 7.99
C SER A 174 7.82 -10.06 9.48
N ASP A 175 9.02 -10.28 10.02
CA ASP A 175 9.32 -10.13 11.44
C ASP A 175 9.46 -8.66 11.86
N ARG A 176 10.00 -7.83 10.99
CA ARG A 176 10.40 -6.46 11.35
C ARG A 176 9.42 -5.39 10.89
N LEU A 177 8.66 -5.62 9.80
CA LEU A 177 7.70 -4.67 9.24
C LEU A 177 6.25 -5.15 9.47
N CYS A 178 5.39 -5.05 8.46
CA CYS A 178 4.08 -5.69 8.46
C CYS A 178 4.22 -7.14 7.98
N ARG A 179 3.61 -8.09 8.69
CA ARG A 179 3.60 -9.48 8.22
C ARG A 179 3.02 -9.58 6.82
N TYR A 180 1.91 -8.90 6.58
CA TYR A 180 1.34 -8.69 5.24
C TYR A 180 1.39 -7.20 4.93
N GLY A 181 1.96 -6.84 3.78
CA GLY A 181 2.02 -5.46 3.35
C GLY A 181 0.67 -4.95 2.86
N GLY A 182 0.48 -3.64 2.97
CA GLY A 182 -0.73 -2.97 2.53
C GLY A 182 -1.64 -2.51 3.66
N SER A 183 -1.88 -1.21 3.69
CA SER A 183 -2.77 -0.57 4.67
C SER A 183 -4.23 -1.03 4.54
N TYR A 184 -4.60 -1.57 3.38
CA TYR A 184 -5.93 -2.04 3.03
C TYR A 184 -6.09 -3.56 3.13
N HIS A 185 -5.00 -4.33 3.27
CA HIS A 185 -5.02 -5.78 3.35
C HIS A 185 -5.92 -6.28 4.48
N LEU A 186 -6.83 -7.23 4.20
CA LEU A 186 -7.88 -7.65 5.14
C LEU A 186 -7.30 -8.17 6.46
N LYS A 187 -6.21 -8.94 6.44
CA LYS A 187 -5.55 -9.46 7.65
C LYS A 187 -4.95 -8.36 8.55
N ASN A 188 -4.69 -7.17 8.01
CA ASN A 188 -4.23 -6.01 8.79
C ASN A 188 -5.39 -5.19 9.36
N ARG A 189 -6.63 -5.56 9.07
CA ARG A 189 -7.81 -4.79 9.41
C ARG A 189 -8.71 -5.54 10.39
N ASN A 190 -9.71 -4.83 10.92
CA ASN A 190 -10.71 -5.46 11.76
C ASN A 190 -11.53 -6.45 10.91
N PRO A 191 -11.54 -7.77 11.27
CA PRO A 191 -12.29 -8.78 10.52
C PRO A 191 -13.79 -8.45 10.37
N LYS A 192 -14.36 -7.73 11.34
CA LYS A 192 -15.77 -7.31 11.30
C LYS A 192 -16.05 -6.25 10.23
N GLU A 193 -15.02 -5.69 9.60
CA GLU A 193 -15.20 -4.68 8.54
C GLU A 193 -15.95 -5.24 7.34
N ILE A 194 -15.74 -6.50 6.98
CA ILE A 194 -16.45 -7.15 5.87
C ILE A 194 -17.95 -7.29 6.13
N ASN A 195 -18.39 -7.41 7.38
CA ASN A 195 -19.80 -7.61 7.73
C ASN A 195 -20.70 -6.44 7.31
N HIS A 196 -20.10 -5.29 7.03
CA HIS A 196 -20.83 -4.08 6.62
C HIS A 196 -20.80 -3.83 5.11
N LEU A 197 -20.16 -4.69 4.30
CA LEU A 197 -19.99 -4.48 2.86
C LEU A 197 -21.32 -4.36 2.14
N LYS A 198 -22.28 -5.25 2.44
CA LYS A 198 -23.62 -5.17 1.84
C LYS A 198 -24.30 -3.84 2.17
N GLN A 199 -24.33 -3.48 3.45
CA GLN A 199 -24.97 -2.22 3.88
C GLN A 199 -24.24 -1.00 3.27
N ALA A 200 -22.91 -1.03 3.19
CA ALA A 200 -22.13 0.04 2.56
C ALA A 200 -22.45 0.17 1.07
N TRP A 201 -22.67 -0.97 0.38
CA TRP A 201 -23.08 -1.00 -1.01
C TRP A 201 -24.48 -0.44 -1.22
N ASP A 202 -25.46 -0.91 -0.44
CA ASP A 202 -26.84 -0.42 -0.51
C ASP A 202 -26.91 1.11 -0.29
N GLY A 203 -26.17 1.62 0.69
CA GLY A 203 -26.05 3.06 0.95
C GLY A 203 -25.39 3.81 -0.21
N PHE A 204 -24.30 3.28 -0.77
CA PHE A 204 -23.62 3.88 -1.92
C PHE A 204 -24.55 3.97 -3.14
N VAL A 205 -25.28 2.89 -3.45
CA VAL A 205 -26.27 2.88 -4.56
C VAL A 205 -27.36 3.91 -4.32
N GLN A 206 -27.87 4.02 -3.10
CA GLN A 206 -28.89 5.01 -2.75
C GLN A 206 -28.38 6.44 -2.97
N ASP A 207 -27.16 6.76 -2.49
CA ASP A 207 -26.64 8.13 -2.48
C ASP A 207 -26.07 8.56 -3.85
N ILE A 208 -25.47 7.62 -4.61
CA ILE A 208 -24.78 7.91 -5.86
C ILE A 208 -25.60 7.51 -7.10
N GLY A 209 -26.58 6.60 -6.95
CA GLY A 209 -27.41 6.10 -8.05
C GLY A 209 -28.01 7.18 -8.94
N PRO A 210 -28.55 8.30 -8.38
CA PRO A 210 -29.10 9.38 -9.18
C PRO A 210 -28.11 10.06 -10.16
N ALA A 211 -26.79 9.90 -9.94
CA ALA A 211 -25.74 10.44 -10.81
C ALA A 211 -25.06 9.38 -11.68
N ALA A 212 -25.47 8.13 -11.59
CA ALA A 212 -25.00 7.05 -12.44
C ALA A 212 -25.75 7.04 -13.78
N PRO A 213 -25.22 6.34 -14.81
CA PRO A 213 -25.96 6.07 -16.03
C PRO A 213 -27.29 5.36 -15.75
N ASP A 214 -28.34 5.66 -16.55
CA ASP A 214 -29.65 5.05 -16.40
C ASP A 214 -29.57 3.52 -16.43
N GLY A 215 -30.17 2.86 -15.44
CA GLY A 215 -30.20 1.41 -15.32
C GLY A 215 -28.89 0.74 -14.90
N PHE A 216 -27.82 1.49 -14.64
CA PHE A 216 -26.52 0.92 -14.26
C PHE A 216 -26.60 0.00 -13.03
N PHE A 217 -27.29 0.43 -11.99
CA PHE A 217 -27.47 -0.34 -10.76
C PHE A 217 -28.62 -1.37 -10.82
N ASP A 218 -29.33 -1.46 -11.94
CA ASP A 218 -30.37 -2.46 -12.17
C ASP A 218 -29.80 -3.79 -12.67
N ASP A 219 -28.56 -3.81 -13.18
CA ASP A 219 -27.84 -5.05 -13.53
C ASP A 219 -27.79 -5.96 -12.30
N PRO A 220 -28.28 -7.22 -12.37
CA PRO A 220 -28.34 -8.13 -11.24
C PRO A 220 -26.98 -8.37 -10.56
N SER A 221 -25.89 -8.41 -11.33
CA SER A 221 -24.54 -8.64 -10.79
C SER A 221 -24.04 -7.43 -10.03
N ILE A 222 -24.32 -6.22 -10.53
CA ILE A 222 -23.94 -4.97 -9.87
C ILE A 222 -24.82 -4.73 -8.64
N LYS A 223 -26.12 -4.96 -8.75
CA LYS A 223 -27.07 -4.83 -7.63
C LYS A 223 -26.65 -5.64 -6.40
N ASP A 224 -26.12 -6.84 -6.63
CA ASP A 224 -25.72 -7.77 -5.55
C ASP A 224 -24.22 -7.70 -5.20
N LEU A 225 -23.50 -6.72 -5.72
CA LEU A 225 -22.05 -6.63 -5.63
C LEU A 225 -21.55 -6.63 -4.17
N GLY A 226 -22.24 -5.94 -3.26
CA GLY A 226 -21.83 -5.90 -1.85
C GLY A 226 -21.87 -7.27 -1.15
N ARG A 227 -22.85 -8.13 -1.48
CA ARG A 227 -22.93 -9.51 -1.00
C ARG A 227 -21.85 -10.38 -1.63
N ARG A 228 -21.70 -10.32 -2.94
CA ARG A 228 -20.69 -11.07 -3.69
C ARG A 228 -19.27 -10.78 -3.19
N LEU A 229 -18.96 -9.52 -2.91
CA LEU A 229 -17.69 -9.12 -2.28
C LEU A 229 -17.51 -9.72 -0.88
N TYR A 230 -18.57 -9.75 -0.08
CA TYR A 230 -18.51 -10.38 1.24
C TYR A 230 -18.20 -11.88 1.13
N ASP A 231 -18.89 -12.59 0.24
CA ASP A 231 -18.74 -14.03 0.04
C ASP A 231 -17.33 -14.41 -0.45
N ALA A 232 -16.70 -13.57 -1.30
CA ALA A 232 -15.37 -13.81 -1.87
C ALA A 232 -14.20 -13.26 -1.01
N ALA A 233 -14.47 -12.37 -0.04
CA ALA A 233 -13.42 -11.58 0.62
C ALA A 233 -12.35 -12.43 1.32
N GLU A 234 -12.73 -13.49 2.01
CA GLU A 234 -11.78 -14.35 2.74
C GLU A 234 -10.89 -15.14 1.77
N TYR A 235 -11.48 -15.72 0.73
CA TYR A 235 -10.74 -16.43 -0.31
C TYR A 235 -9.70 -15.49 -0.96
N ILE A 236 -10.12 -14.32 -1.40
CA ILE A 236 -9.23 -13.32 -2.03
C ILE A 236 -8.11 -12.91 -1.06
N SER A 237 -8.45 -12.71 0.21
CA SER A 237 -7.46 -12.34 1.23
C SER A 237 -6.42 -13.43 1.45
N GLN A 238 -6.81 -14.71 1.41
CA GLN A 238 -5.90 -15.85 1.55
C GLN A 238 -4.94 -15.92 0.35
N GLU A 239 -5.47 -15.83 -0.87
CA GLU A 239 -4.69 -15.84 -2.11
C GLU A 239 -3.66 -14.69 -2.19
N LEU A 240 -4.00 -13.52 -1.63
CA LEU A 240 -3.11 -12.34 -1.59
C LEU A 240 -2.14 -12.33 -0.40
N SER A 241 -2.11 -13.38 0.42
CA SER A 241 -1.32 -13.48 1.65
C SER A 241 -0.23 -14.54 1.55
N PRO A 242 0.79 -14.39 0.69
CA PRO A 242 1.85 -15.37 0.60
C PRO A 242 2.68 -15.40 1.89
N GLU A 243 3.13 -16.60 2.27
CA GLU A 243 4.19 -16.74 3.27
C GLU A 243 5.55 -16.29 2.67
N PRO A 244 6.56 -15.95 3.49
CA PRO A 244 7.85 -15.48 3.01
C PRO A 244 8.54 -16.39 1.98
N GLY A 245 8.39 -17.72 2.10
CA GLY A 245 8.88 -18.71 1.13
C GLY A 245 7.86 -19.07 0.05
N GLY A 246 6.70 -18.41 0.02
CA GLY A 246 5.63 -18.70 -0.94
C GLY A 246 5.97 -18.29 -2.37
N ALA A 247 5.31 -18.94 -3.33
CA ALA A 247 5.41 -18.56 -4.73
C ALA A 247 5.02 -17.09 -4.93
N HIS A 248 5.80 -16.39 -5.76
CA HIS A 248 5.59 -14.98 -6.14
C HIS A 248 5.60 -13.96 -4.97
N ALA A 249 5.92 -14.42 -3.75
CA ALA A 249 6.07 -13.54 -2.59
C ALA A 249 7.16 -12.49 -2.84
N THR A 250 6.89 -11.26 -2.45
CA THR A 250 7.86 -10.16 -2.48
C THR A 250 7.60 -9.17 -1.36
N ILE A 251 8.50 -8.19 -1.22
CA ILE A 251 8.20 -7.01 -0.41
C ILE A 251 7.27 -6.09 -1.19
N VAL A 252 6.20 -5.61 -0.58
CA VAL A 252 5.33 -4.58 -1.16
C VAL A 252 5.47 -3.26 -0.40
N HIS A 253 5.27 -2.15 -1.11
CA HIS A 253 5.26 -0.81 -0.52
C HIS A 253 4.07 -0.63 0.41
N GLY A 254 2.91 -1.15 0.00
CA GLY A 254 1.69 -1.21 0.80
C GLY A 254 0.85 0.07 0.82
N ASP A 255 1.37 1.19 0.29
CA ASP A 255 0.64 2.45 0.07
C ASP A 255 1.13 3.14 -1.21
N TYR A 256 1.21 2.40 -2.33
CA TYR A 256 1.79 2.85 -3.59
C TYR A 256 0.83 3.73 -4.39
N LYS A 257 0.61 4.93 -3.91
CA LYS A 257 -0.26 5.94 -4.53
C LYS A 257 0.58 7.08 -5.15
N ALA A 258 -0.01 7.83 -6.06
CA ALA A 258 0.66 8.94 -6.75
C ALA A 258 1.33 9.93 -5.79
N MET A 259 0.71 10.21 -4.63
CA MET A 259 1.23 11.15 -3.64
C MET A 259 2.39 10.60 -2.78
N ASN A 260 2.79 9.33 -2.97
CA ASN A 260 4.00 8.74 -2.38
C ASN A 260 5.13 8.60 -3.42
N ILE A 261 4.97 9.23 -4.58
CA ILE A 261 5.92 9.23 -5.68
C ILE A 261 6.25 10.67 -6.08
N PHE A 262 7.52 11.03 -6.03
CA PHE A 262 8.03 12.27 -6.60
C PHE A 262 8.69 11.99 -7.94
N PHE A 263 8.66 12.97 -8.83
CA PHE A 263 9.34 12.90 -10.12
C PHE A 263 10.32 14.05 -10.24
N LYS A 264 11.50 13.81 -10.82
CA LYS A 264 12.50 14.84 -11.07
C LYS A 264 12.03 15.83 -12.16
N GLY A 265 12.50 17.06 -12.05
CA GLY A 265 12.13 18.15 -12.97
C GLY A 265 10.94 18.97 -12.45
N ASP A 266 10.26 19.62 -13.35
CA ASP A 266 9.04 20.37 -13.07
C ASP A 266 7.84 19.79 -13.83
N GLU A 267 6.64 20.25 -13.51
CA GLU A 267 5.40 19.74 -14.10
C GLU A 267 5.34 19.92 -15.63
N LYS A 268 6.04 20.92 -16.18
CA LYS A 268 6.06 21.18 -17.62
C LYS A 268 7.06 20.30 -18.36
N ASN A 269 8.19 19.98 -17.69
CA ASN A 269 9.30 19.21 -18.23
C ASN A 269 9.66 18.06 -17.25
N PRO A 270 8.76 17.07 -17.04
CA PRO A 270 9.04 16.00 -16.12
C PRO A 270 10.13 15.08 -16.67
N THR A 271 11.04 14.69 -15.80
CA THR A 271 11.90 13.54 -16.07
C THR A 271 11.22 12.32 -15.44
N PRO A 272 10.95 11.26 -16.19
CA PRO A 272 10.25 10.09 -15.66
C PRO A 272 11.16 9.24 -14.76
N THR A 273 11.76 9.87 -13.74
CA THR A 273 12.60 9.22 -12.73
C THR A 273 11.90 9.36 -11.39
N PRO A 274 11.21 8.32 -10.91
CA PRO A 274 10.47 8.38 -9.66
C PRO A 274 11.38 8.31 -8.45
N ILE A 275 10.96 8.96 -7.36
CA ILE A 275 11.51 8.84 -6.01
C ILE A 275 10.37 8.38 -5.11
N LEU A 276 10.56 7.27 -4.40
CA LEU A 276 9.55 6.65 -3.55
C LEU A 276 9.72 7.07 -2.10
N ILE A 277 8.61 7.34 -1.42
CA ILE A 277 8.57 7.73 -0.01
C ILE A 277 7.44 7.00 0.73
N ASP A 278 7.47 7.06 2.06
CA ASP A 278 6.39 6.59 2.95
C ASP A 278 6.19 5.06 2.93
N PHE A 279 7.22 4.33 3.33
CA PHE A 279 7.22 2.86 3.43
C PHE A 279 6.55 2.34 4.72
N ALA A 280 5.69 3.12 5.32
CA ALA A 280 5.06 2.82 6.61
C ALA A 280 4.13 1.58 6.58
N SER A 281 3.67 1.16 5.41
CA SER A 281 2.78 0.01 5.22
C SER A 281 3.47 -1.17 4.52
N SER A 282 4.81 -1.15 4.42
CA SER A 282 5.56 -2.19 3.74
C SER A 282 5.53 -3.51 4.51
N GLY A 283 5.50 -4.61 3.78
CA GLY A 283 5.45 -5.96 4.32
C GLY A 283 5.56 -7.00 3.21
N VAL A 284 5.28 -8.26 3.54
CA VAL A 284 5.22 -9.35 2.56
C VAL A 284 3.90 -9.29 1.81
N GLY A 285 3.92 -9.54 0.49
CA GLY A 285 2.72 -9.59 -0.33
C GLY A 285 3.00 -10.03 -1.76
N LEU A 286 2.00 -9.90 -2.61
CA LEU A 286 2.12 -10.05 -4.06
C LEU A 286 2.24 -8.65 -4.68
N GLY A 287 3.20 -8.44 -5.57
CA GLY A 287 3.48 -7.12 -6.13
C GLY A 287 2.30 -6.46 -6.86
N MET A 288 1.39 -7.28 -7.39
CA MET A 288 0.16 -6.80 -8.03
C MET A 288 -0.79 -6.06 -7.08
N SER A 289 -0.65 -6.24 -5.76
CA SER A 289 -1.43 -5.49 -4.76
C SER A 289 -1.11 -4.00 -4.80
N ASP A 290 0.17 -3.63 -4.89
CA ASP A 290 0.57 -2.23 -5.06
C ASP A 290 0.14 -1.67 -6.41
N LEU A 291 0.22 -2.48 -7.47
CA LEU A 291 -0.19 -2.06 -8.81
C LEU A 291 -1.68 -1.76 -8.89
N ALA A 292 -2.53 -2.60 -8.29
CA ALA A 292 -3.99 -2.39 -8.28
C ALA A 292 -4.37 -1.08 -7.57
N MET A 293 -3.73 -0.80 -6.42
CA MET A 293 -3.87 0.49 -5.74
C MET A 293 -3.41 1.65 -6.63
N HIS A 294 -2.24 1.51 -7.26
CA HIS A 294 -1.68 2.56 -8.12
C HIS A 294 -2.61 2.92 -9.26
N VAL A 295 -3.10 1.93 -10.02
CA VAL A 295 -4.04 2.16 -11.13
C VAL A 295 -5.29 2.89 -10.67
N ALA A 296 -5.88 2.50 -9.53
CA ALA A 296 -7.05 3.17 -8.96
C ALA A 296 -6.78 4.63 -8.53
N HIS A 297 -5.52 4.99 -8.30
CA HIS A 297 -5.11 6.34 -7.94
C HIS A 297 -4.80 7.24 -9.14
N VAL A 298 -4.25 6.69 -10.22
CA VAL A 298 -3.63 7.50 -11.27
C VAL A 298 -4.40 7.54 -12.58
N ALA A 299 -5.19 6.49 -12.90
CA ALA A 299 -5.87 6.39 -14.17
C ALA A 299 -7.15 7.24 -14.21
N LEU A 300 -7.28 8.10 -15.21
CA LEU A 300 -8.53 8.78 -15.50
C LEU A 300 -9.54 7.81 -16.17
N PRO A 301 -10.85 8.05 -16.06
CA PRO A 301 -11.86 7.22 -16.74
C PRO A 301 -11.60 7.06 -18.24
N GLU A 302 -11.26 8.15 -18.93
CA GLU A 302 -10.93 8.16 -20.34
C GLU A 302 -9.67 7.35 -20.68
N ASP A 303 -8.63 7.43 -19.86
CA ASP A 303 -7.40 6.63 -20.02
C ASP A 303 -7.68 5.13 -19.89
N LEU A 304 -8.60 4.75 -19.00
CA LEU A 304 -9.03 3.34 -18.83
C LEU A 304 -9.75 2.83 -20.06
N ASP A 305 -10.60 3.66 -20.69
CA ASP A 305 -11.28 3.32 -21.95
C ASP A 305 -10.28 3.16 -23.11
N GLU A 306 -9.14 3.81 -23.06
CA GLU A 306 -8.02 3.69 -24.01
C GLU A 306 -7.04 2.54 -23.70
N GLY A 307 -7.34 1.70 -22.70
CA GLY A 307 -6.53 0.51 -22.36
C GLY A 307 -5.33 0.79 -21.48
N MET A 308 -5.31 1.89 -20.73
CA MET A 308 -4.20 2.23 -19.83
C MET A 308 -3.99 1.18 -18.74
N GLU A 309 -5.06 0.54 -18.26
CA GLU A 309 -4.95 -0.54 -17.25
C GLU A 309 -4.07 -1.68 -17.76
N ASP A 310 -4.41 -2.24 -18.92
CA ASP A 310 -3.67 -3.36 -19.53
C ASP A 310 -2.22 -2.95 -19.83
N LEU A 311 -2.03 -1.73 -20.33
CA LEU A 311 -0.69 -1.19 -20.56
C LEU A 311 0.15 -1.19 -19.27
N LEU A 312 -0.38 -0.67 -18.16
CA LEU A 312 0.35 -0.58 -16.90
C LEU A 312 0.64 -1.95 -16.30
N VAL A 313 -0.32 -2.88 -16.37
CA VAL A 313 -0.13 -4.28 -15.93
C VAL A 313 0.99 -4.95 -16.71
N MET A 314 0.98 -4.84 -18.03
CA MET A 314 2.01 -5.46 -18.88
C MET A 314 3.38 -4.77 -18.76
N LYS A 315 3.41 -3.46 -18.58
CA LYS A 315 4.66 -2.72 -18.32
C LYS A 315 5.29 -3.12 -16.99
N TYR A 316 4.49 -3.25 -15.94
CA TYR A 316 4.95 -3.76 -14.64
C TYR A 316 5.49 -5.18 -14.78
N TYR A 317 4.72 -6.10 -15.38
CA TYR A 317 5.09 -7.50 -15.53
C TYR A 317 6.42 -7.67 -16.29
N ASN A 318 6.54 -7.03 -17.45
CA ASN A 318 7.75 -7.09 -18.25
C ASN A 318 8.97 -6.50 -17.51
N ALA A 319 8.81 -5.36 -16.84
CA ALA A 319 9.89 -4.75 -16.06
C ALA A 319 10.30 -5.62 -14.85
N LEU A 320 9.34 -6.33 -14.24
CA LEU A 320 9.64 -7.30 -13.18
C LEU A 320 10.49 -8.44 -13.73
N LEU A 321 10.08 -9.07 -14.84
CA LEU A 321 10.82 -10.16 -15.47
C LEU A 321 12.22 -9.71 -15.92
N GLU A 322 12.36 -8.50 -16.45
CA GLU A 322 13.66 -7.94 -16.81
C GLU A 322 14.60 -7.82 -15.62
N ALA A 323 14.08 -7.38 -14.47
CA ALA A 323 14.85 -7.17 -13.25
C ALA A 323 15.14 -8.47 -12.47
N LEU A 324 14.40 -9.56 -12.73
CA LEU A 324 14.61 -10.83 -12.05
C LEU A 324 15.85 -11.60 -12.58
N PRO A 325 16.55 -12.37 -11.71
CA PRO A 325 17.54 -13.36 -12.11
C PRO A 325 16.97 -14.36 -13.14
N LYS A 326 17.83 -14.93 -13.98
CA LYS A 326 17.40 -15.80 -15.09
C LYS A 326 16.60 -17.03 -14.65
N ASP A 327 16.94 -17.59 -13.51
CA ASP A 327 16.27 -18.76 -12.91
C ASP A 327 14.87 -18.46 -12.40
N LEU A 328 14.60 -17.21 -12.04
CA LEU A 328 13.29 -16.77 -11.56
C LEU A 328 12.36 -16.24 -12.66
N LYS A 329 12.87 -15.91 -13.85
CA LYS A 329 12.04 -15.32 -14.93
C LYS A 329 10.90 -16.22 -15.39
N ASN A 330 11.06 -17.53 -15.29
CA ASN A 330 10.05 -18.50 -15.72
C ASN A 330 9.15 -18.98 -14.56
N THR A 331 9.34 -18.48 -13.35
CA THR A 331 8.53 -18.89 -12.19
C THR A 331 7.25 -18.10 -12.01
N TYR A 332 7.09 -17.02 -12.76
CA TYR A 332 5.91 -16.17 -12.71
C TYR A 332 5.33 -16.01 -14.11
N SER A 333 4.22 -16.69 -14.37
CA SER A 333 3.54 -16.61 -15.66
C SER A 333 2.76 -15.31 -15.81
N GLU A 334 2.47 -14.90 -17.05
CA GLU A 334 1.59 -13.77 -17.34
C GLU A 334 0.17 -14.04 -16.82
N GLU A 335 -0.30 -15.28 -16.90
CA GLU A 335 -1.60 -15.70 -16.40
C GLU A 335 -1.71 -15.52 -14.88
N ASP A 336 -0.70 -15.96 -14.11
CA ASP A 336 -0.64 -15.74 -12.66
C ASP A 336 -0.60 -14.25 -12.33
N ALA A 337 0.16 -13.47 -13.08
CA ALA A 337 0.27 -12.03 -12.87
C ALA A 337 -1.09 -11.33 -13.08
N ILE A 338 -1.79 -11.65 -14.15
CA ILE A 338 -3.12 -11.11 -14.44
C ILE A 338 -4.12 -11.57 -13.37
N ARG A 339 -4.08 -12.85 -12.97
CA ARG A 339 -4.93 -13.37 -11.89
C ARG A 339 -4.69 -12.61 -10.58
N HIS A 340 -3.44 -12.43 -10.15
CA HIS A 340 -3.10 -11.68 -8.94
C HIS A 340 -3.55 -10.22 -9.02
N TYR A 341 -3.45 -9.59 -10.18
CA TYR A 341 -3.94 -8.23 -10.38
C TYR A 341 -5.45 -8.12 -10.22
N ARG A 342 -6.21 -9.08 -10.75
CA ARG A 342 -7.67 -9.14 -10.61
C ARG A 342 -8.09 -9.32 -9.15
N LEU A 343 -7.49 -10.28 -8.45
CA LEU A 343 -7.69 -10.47 -7.01
C LEU A 343 -7.40 -9.19 -6.22
N ALA A 344 -6.26 -8.55 -6.48
CA ALA A 344 -5.84 -7.33 -5.81
C ALA A 344 -6.77 -6.14 -6.10
N THR A 345 -7.29 -6.04 -7.32
CA THR A 345 -8.26 -4.99 -7.70
C THR A 345 -9.57 -5.16 -6.93
N VAL A 346 -10.08 -6.39 -6.80
CA VAL A 346 -11.29 -6.69 -6.04
C VAL A 346 -11.08 -6.46 -4.54
N ASP A 347 -9.92 -6.84 -3.98
CA ASP A 347 -9.60 -6.56 -2.57
C ASP A 347 -9.48 -5.06 -2.29
N TYR A 348 -8.86 -4.31 -3.21
CA TYR A 348 -8.79 -2.85 -3.07
C TYR A 348 -10.17 -2.20 -3.16
N PHE A 349 -11.04 -2.68 -4.06
CA PHE A 349 -12.43 -2.23 -4.13
C PHE A 349 -13.20 -2.51 -2.83
N ARG A 350 -13.05 -3.71 -2.23
CA ARG A 350 -13.60 -4.04 -0.91
C ARG A 350 -13.24 -2.99 0.14
N PHE A 351 -11.96 -2.60 0.18
CA PHE A 351 -11.49 -1.57 1.10
C PHE A 351 -12.09 -0.19 0.80
N ILE A 352 -12.13 0.21 -0.47
CA ILE A 352 -12.72 1.50 -0.89
C ILE A 352 -14.20 1.55 -0.49
N LEU A 353 -14.97 0.51 -0.80
CA LEU A 353 -16.38 0.41 -0.43
C LEU A 353 -16.58 0.48 1.09
N GLY A 354 -15.87 -0.34 1.85
CA GLY A 354 -16.06 -0.45 3.29
C GLY A 354 -15.59 0.77 4.09
N ARG A 355 -14.70 1.60 3.53
CA ARG A 355 -14.07 2.72 4.25
C ARG A 355 -14.28 4.08 3.60
N GLN A 356 -14.09 4.17 2.31
CA GLN A 356 -14.08 5.46 1.61
C GLN A 356 -15.47 5.84 1.11
N TRP A 357 -16.23 4.85 0.66
CA TRP A 357 -17.57 5.09 0.11
C TRP A 357 -18.70 4.93 1.13
N LYS A 358 -18.41 4.40 2.30
CA LYS A 358 -19.40 4.31 3.38
C LYS A 358 -19.89 5.73 3.77
N GLY A 359 -21.17 6.02 3.47
CA GLY A 359 -21.77 7.33 3.70
C GLY A 359 -21.23 8.45 2.80
N ALA A 360 -20.63 8.11 1.64
CA ALA A 360 -20.16 9.09 0.67
C ALA A 360 -21.35 9.57 -0.20
N THR A 361 -21.61 10.87 -0.19
CA THR A 361 -22.59 11.55 -1.03
C THR A 361 -21.93 12.22 -2.24
N LEU A 362 -22.71 12.73 -3.18
CA LEU A 362 -22.21 13.53 -4.30
C LEU A 362 -21.37 14.72 -3.83
N GLU A 363 -21.79 15.42 -2.78
CA GLU A 363 -21.03 16.53 -2.21
C GLU A 363 -19.64 16.08 -1.69
N VAL A 364 -19.58 14.87 -1.11
CA VAL A 364 -18.31 14.28 -0.66
C VAL A 364 -17.38 14.01 -1.85
N PHE A 365 -17.88 13.50 -2.96
CA PHE A 365 -17.12 13.32 -4.19
C PHE A 365 -16.61 14.65 -4.75
N GLU A 366 -17.46 15.67 -4.84
CA GLU A 366 -17.08 17.02 -5.27
C GLU A 366 -15.96 17.62 -4.40
N LYS A 367 -16.06 17.48 -3.08
CA LYS A 367 -15.03 17.91 -2.14
C LYS A 367 -13.71 17.16 -2.34
N ARG A 368 -13.77 15.84 -2.52
CA ARG A 368 -12.58 15.00 -2.75
C ARG A 368 -11.93 15.27 -4.08
N ASN A 369 -12.69 15.63 -5.11
CA ASN A 369 -12.15 15.95 -6.43
C ASN A 369 -11.12 17.11 -6.40
N LYS A 370 -11.20 17.98 -5.42
CA LYS A 370 -10.26 19.08 -5.19
C LYS A 370 -8.99 18.66 -4.44
N ASN A 371 -8.89 17.41 -4.01
CA ASN A 371 -7.79 16.93 -3.16
C ASN A 371 -7.08 15.73 -3.79
N THR A 372 -5.87 15.96 -4.24
CA THR A 372 -5.01 14.97 -4.94
C THR A 372 -4.56 13.79 -4.06
N ASN A 373 -4.74 13.87 -2.75
CA ASN A 373 -4.46 12.75 -1.83
C ASN A 373 -5.48 11.60 -1.94
N PHE A 374 -6.67 11.87 -2.53
CA PHE A 374 -7.65 10.81 -2.76
C PHE A 374 -7.37 10.09 -4.09
N ALA A 375 -7.59 8.77 -4.09
CA ALA A 375 -7.60 7.97 -5.31
C ALA A 375 -8.61 8.54 -6.32
N MET A 376 -8.32 8.40 -7.63
CA MET A 376 -9.24 8.87 -8.69
C MET A 376 -10.63 8.27 -8.52
N VAL A 377 -10.73 7.00 -8.15
CA VAL A 377 -12.00 6.30 -7.89
C VAL A 377 -12.84 6.92 -6.77
N ASN A 378 -12.26 7.77 -5.94
CA ASN A 378 -12.95 8.50 -4.84
C ASN A 378 -13.23 9.97 -5.20
N ARG A 379 -12.77 10.45 -6.35
CA ARG A 379 -12.82 11.88 -6.72
C ARG A 379 -13.99 12.20 -7.64
N THR A 380 -14.35 11.28 -8.53
CA THR A 380 -15.48 11.49 -9.45
C THR A 380 -16.39 10.26 -9.48
N VAL A 381 -17.69 10.48 -9.70
CA VAL A 381 -18.67 9.39 -9.86
C VAL A 381 -18.33 8.54 -11.08
N GLN A 382 -17.88 9.17 -12.18
CA GLN A 382 -17.49 8.47 -13.39
C GLN A 382 -16.33 7.48 -13.11
N ALA A 383 -15.30 7.89 -12.37
CA ALA A 383 -14.21 6.99 -11.99
C ALA A 383 -14.67 5.86 -11.06
N ALA A 384 -15.61 6.15 -10.16
CA ALA A 384 -16.22 5.14 -9.31
C ALA A 384 -17.00 4.10 -10.14
N ILE A 385 -17.82 4.54 -11.11
CA ILE A 385 -18.55 3.65 -12.03
C ILE A 385 -17.58 2.75 -12.80
N LYS A 386 -16.53 3.30 -13.39
CA LYS A 386 -15.51 2.50 -14.09
C LYS A 386 -14.84 1.47 -13.18
N PHE A 387 -14.62 1.83 -11.92
CA PHE A 387 -14.05 0.90 -10.93
C PHE A 387 -15.04 -0.22 -10.56
N ILE A 388 -16.34 0.09 -10.46
CA ILE A 388 -17.40 -0.91 -10.24
C ILE A 388 -17.46 -1.88 -11.42
N GLU A 389 -17.50 -1.40 -12.66
CA GLU A 389 -17.54 -2.23 -13.88
C GLU A 389 -16.37 -3.22 -13.94
N ARG A 390 -15.14 -2.74 -13.65
CA ARG A 390 -13.95 -3.59 -13.61
C ARG A 390 -14.02 -4.63 -12.50
N THR A 391 -14.42 -4.20 -11.31
CA THR A 391 -14.55 -5.08 -10.15
C THR A 391 -15.58 -6.18 -10.40
N ASP A 392 -16.74 -5.85 -10.95
CA ASP A 392 -17.76 -6.84 -11.29
C ASP A 392 -17.24 -7.87 -12.30
N ARG A 393 -16.55 -7.40 -13.34
CA ARG A 393 -15.94 -8.29 -14.35
C ARG A 393 -14.93 -9.26 -13.72
N TYR A 394 -14.02 -8.76 -12.88
CA TYR A 394 -13.00 -9.58 -12.23
C TYR A 394 -13.60 -10.51 -11.17
N LEU A 395 -14.57 -10.03 -10.42
CA LEU A 395 -15.24 -10.85 -9.41
C LEU A 395 -16.00 -12.05 -10.03
N LYS A 396 -16.63 -11.88 -11.19
CA LYS A 396 -17.25 -12.99 -11.94
C LYS A 396 -16.25 -14.09 -12.32
N GLU A 397 -15.00 -13.73 -12.60
CA GLU A 397 -13.95 -14.70 -12.90
C GLU A 397 -13.49 -15.42 -11.62
N ILE A 398 -13.29 -14.68 -10.54
CA ILE A 398 -12.91 -15.20 -9.23
C ILE A 398 -14.00 -16.14 -8.67
N GLU A 399 -15.28 -15.80 -8.81
CA GLU A 399 -16.40 -16.65 -8.38
C GLU A 399 -16.38 -18.00 -9.09
N ARG A 400 -16.10 -18.03 -10.41
CA ARG A 400 -15.96 -19.31 -11.15
C ARG A 400 -14.75 -20.12 -10.65
N GLU A 401 -13.66 -19.45 -10.25
CA GLU A 401 -12.51 -20.11 -9.66
C GLU A 401 -12.85 -20.74 -8.30
N ILE A 402 -13.57 -20.00 -7.44
CA ILE A 402 -14.04 -20.50 -6.14
C ILE A 402 -14.93 -21.72 -6.33
N ASP A 403 -15.89 -21.66 -7.25
CA ASP A 403 -16.81 -22.77 -7.54
C ASP A 403 -16.06 -24.03 -8.00
N ASN A 404 -15.01 -23.89 -8.80
CA ASN A 404 -14.20 -25.01 -9.29
C ASN A 404 -13.31 -25.64 -8.18
N VAL A 405 -12.95 -24.90 -7.16
CA VAL A 405 -12.16 -25.43 -6.01
C VAL A 405 -13.08 -26.15 -5.00
N ALA A 406 -14.35 -25.79 -4.96
CA ALA A 406 -15.34 -26.39 -4.04
C ALA A 406 -15.90 -27.74 -4.51
N VAL A 407 -15.62 -28.17 -5.75
CA VAL A 407 -15.99 -29.47 -6.36
C VAL A 407 -14.84 -30.46 -6.24
#